data_ad4796d5b3d1bde44f5ddf0c09f90273
#
_entry.id   ad4796d5b3d1bde44f5ddf0c09f90273
#
_cell.length_a   1.000
_cell.length_b   1.000
_cell.length_c   1.000
_cell.angle_alpha   90.00
_cell.angle_beta   90.00
_cell.angle_gamma   90.00
#
_symmetry.space_group_name_H-M   'P 1'
#
loop_
_entity.id
_entity.type
_entity.pdbx_description
1 polymer ?
#
loop_
_entity_poly.entity_id
_entity_poly.type
_entity_poly.pdbx_seq_one_letter_code
_entity_poly.pdbx_strand_id
1 'polypeptide(L)'
;KLDGHAPFTSTLTLLAGREEKVTTDLKALPSGLQVVSLPERARIYVDNQFRGEAPVELKKIDAGEHRLRAELKGFTPAARTVTLKPGENRVEEFRLERNAGTLQLITTPAAVEVSIDGVAMGSTSVKSGDNDTQSDPLLLDTLAPGTHRIELSRKGYFAHTATVEISKDETTPLKINLRRRFTPNYEVVTVNGTRTGVLVLKEANGDVKLEVQPGITTIFAAGDIVSQRTLPEPK
;
A
#
# COMPACT_ATOMS: atom_id res chain seq x y z
N LYS A 1 -15.69 46.43 24.98
CA LYS A 1 -14.87 45.54 24.18
C LYS A 1 -15.09 44.12 24.73
N LEU A 2 -15.50 43.22 23.87
CA LEU A 2 -15.63 41.79 24.21
C LEU A 2 -14.38 41.07 23.68
N ASP A 3 -13.68 40.31 24.57
CA ASP A 3 -12.48 39.57 24.17
C ASP A 3 -12.80 38.54 23.10
N GLY A 4 -11.89 38.38 22.15
CA GLY A 4 -12.10 37.47 21.01
C GLY A 4 -13.08 37.98 19.93
N HIS A 5 -13.55 39.21 20.01
CA HIS A 5 -14.43 39.80 19.03
C HIS A 5 -13.84 41.06 18.39
N ALA A 6 -14.21 41.30 17.15
CA ALA A 6 -13.79 42.52 16.45
C ALA A 6 -14.42 43.76 17.13
N PRO A 7 -13.64 44.85 17.26
CA PRO A 7 -14.19 46.08 17.82
C PRO A 7 -15.30 46.64 16.91
N PHE A 8 -16.39 47.07 17.51
CA PHE A 8 -17.47 47.79 16.82
C PHE A 8 -17.40 49.25 17.21
N THR A 9 -17.48 50.13 16.23
CA THR A 9 -17.57 51.58 16.43
C THR A 9 -18.75 52.11 15.61
N SER A 10 -19.59 52.91 16.24
CA SER A 10 -20.72 53.60 15.58
C SER A 10 -20.81 55.03 16.08
N THR A 11 -21.18 55.92 15.18
CA THR A 11 -21.45 57.31 15.53
C THR A 11 -22.98 57.51 15.64
N LEU A 12 -23.38 58.08 16.77
CA LEU A 12 -24.80 58.35 17.03
C LEU A 12 -25.03 59.84 17.15
N THR A 13 -26.09 60.29 16.53
CA THR A 13 -26.58 61.66 16.72
C THR A 13 -27.74 61.63 17.71
N LEU A 14 -27.54 62.17 18.89
CA LEU A 14 -28.55 62.21 19.93
C LEU A 14 -29.40 63.45 19.80
N LEU A 15 -30.72 63.27 19.83
CA LEU A 15 -31.68 64.38 19.85
C LEU A 15 -32.20 64.49 21.28
N ALA A 16 -32.38 65.76 21.74
CA ALA A 16 -32.89 66.06 23.09
C ALA A 16 -34.24 65.40 23.34
N GLY A 17 -34.36 64.62 24.44
CA GLY A 17 -35.63 63.99 24.85
C GLY A 17 -35.93 62.67 24.15
N ARG A 18 -34.98 62.06 23.38
CA ARG A 18 -35.13 60.73 22.79
C ARG A 18 -34.10 59.74 23.39
N GLU A 19 -34.55 58.52 23.65
CA GLU A 19 -33.69 57.41 23.96
C GLU A 19 -33.34 56.64 22.68
N GLU A 20 -32.08 56.41 22.44
CA GLU A 20 -31.58 55.59 21.34
C GLU A 20 -30.92 54.32 21.88
N LYS A 21 -31.45 53.17 21.45
CA LYS A 21 -30.91 51.83 21.81
C LYS A 21 -30.03 51.29 20.69
N VAL A 22 -28.76 51.09 20.97
CA VAL A 22 -27.84 50.46 20.03
C VAL A 22 -27.72 48.97 20.37
N THR A 23 -28.09 48.14 19.40
CA THR A 23 -27.90 46.70 19.47
C THR A 23 -27.02 46.31 18.31
N THR A 24 -25.96 45.51 18.55
CA THR A 24 -25.08 44.99 17.50
C THR A 24 -24.59 43.62 17.86
N ASP A 25 -24.45 42.77 16.87
CA ASP A 25 -23.78 41.46 16.99
C ASP A 25 -22.28 41.65 16.69
N LEU A 26 -21.46 41.40 17.68
CA LEU A 26 -20.02 41.49 17.54
C LEU A 26 -19.50 40.28 16.76
N LYS A 27 -18.73 40.52 15.71
CA LYS A 27 -18.12 39.49 14.89
C LYS A 27 -16.99 38.80 15.69
N ALA A 28 -17.08 37.48 15.90
CA ALA A 28 -16.04 36.70 16.49
C ALA A 28 -14.76 36.76 15.64
N LEU A 29 -13.61 36.87 16.28
CA LEU A 29 -12.32 36.77 15.61
C LEU A 29 -12.05 35.27 15.28
N PRO A 30 -11.49 34.98 14.09
CA PRO A 30 -11.10 33.62 13.75
C PRO A 30 -10.04 33.09 14.71
N SER A 31 -10.09 31.81 14.99
CA SER A 31 -9.13 31.10 15.86
C SER A 31 -8.05 30.45 15.04
N GLY A 32 -6.95 30.06 15.70
CA GLY A 32 -5.90 29.21 15.16
C GLY A 32 -5.95 27.83 15.78
N LEU A 33 -5.69 26.81 14.98
CA LEU A 33 -5.58 25.43 15.45
C LEU A 33 -4.35 24.78 14.82
N GLN A 34 -3.42 24.32 15.67
CA GLN A 34 -2.33 23.46 15.24
C GLN A 34 -2.61 22.04 15.68
N VAL A 35 -2.50 21.07 14.77
CA VAL A 35 -2.66 19.66 15.08
C VAL A 35 -1.36 18.92 14.80
N VAL A 36 -0.83 18.26 15.80
CA VAL A 36 0.36 17.41 15.72
C VAL A 36 0.00 15.96 15.99
N SER A 37 0.82 15.01 15.55
CA SER A 37 0.63 13.59 15.83
C SER A 37 1.94 12.89 16.19
N LEU A 38 1.81 11.85 16.99
CA LEU A 38 2.86 10.88 17.29
C LEU A 38 2.31 9.47 16.97
N PRO A 39 2.88 8.76 15.97
CA PRO A 39 3.93 9.21 15.04
C PRO A 39 3.51 10.40 14.15
N GLU A 40 4.52 11.07 13.58
CA GLU A 40 4.29 12.17 12.65
C GLU A 40 3.58 11.72 11.37
N ARG A 41 3.10 12.70 10.56
CA ARG A 41 2.50 12.48 9.24
C ARG A 41 1.15 11.76 9.25
N ALA A 42 0.43 11.72 10.39
CA ALA A 42 -0.94 11.28 10.38
C ALA A 42 -1.81 12.24 9.52
N ARG A 43 -2.75 11.68 8.79
CA ARG A 43 -3.73 12.45 8.01
C ARG A 43 -4.74 13.08 8.96
N ILE A 44 -4.83 14.41 8.93
CA ILE A 44 -5.69 15.17 9.82
C ILE A 44 -6.96 15.60 9.09
N TYR A 45 -8.08 15.33 9.73
CA TYR A 45 -9.40 15.78 9.30
C TYR A 45 -10.00 16.69 10.37
N VAL A 46 -10.60 17.79 9.94
CA VAL A 46 -11.38 18.70 10.78
C VAL A 46 -12.77 18.80 10.17
N ASP A 47 -13.78 18.49 10.94
CA ASP A 47 -15.19 18.44 10.51
C ASP A 47 -15.40 17.58 9.26
N ASN A 48 -14.74 16.40 9.25
CA ASN A 48 -14.69 15.43 8.15
C ASN A 48 -13.97 15.91 6.87
N GLN A 49 -13.39 17.11 6.86
CA GLN A 49 -12.59 17.61 5.74
C GLN A 49 -11.10 17.33 5.97
N PHE A 50 -10.45 16.74 4.98
CA PHE A 50 -9.01 16.54 5.01
C PHE A 50 -8.28 17.88 4.99
N ARG A 51 -7.37 18.11 5.95
CA ARG A 51 -6.63 19.36 6.12
C ARG A 51 -5.13 19.22 5.85
N GLY A 52 -4.62 18.01 5.74
CA GLY A 52 -3.21 17.73 5.49
C GLY A 52 -2.66 16.61 6.36
N GLU A 53 -1.33 16.42 6.29
CA GLU A 53 -0.59 15.51 7.17
C GLU A 53 0.02 16.31 8.33
N ALA A 54 -0.04 15.76 9.55
CA ALA A 54 0.53 16.40 10.73
C ALA A 54 2.05 16.63 10.59
N PRO A 55 2.56 17.80 11.03
CA PRO A 55 1.84 18.89 11.68
C PRO A 55 1.02 19.76 10.71
N VAL A 56 -0.25 20.06 11.06
CA VAL A 56 -1.14 20.94 10.30
C VAL A 56 -1.41 22.21 11.08
N GLU A 57 -1.28 23.37 10.44
CA GLU A 57 -1.60 24.68 11.02
C GLU A 57 -2.77 25.31 10.28
N LEU A 58 -3.88 25.56 10.97
CA LEU A 58 -5.07 26.24 10.49
C LEU A 58 -5.11 27.64 11.15
N LYS A 59 -4.71 28.67 10.39
CA LYS A 59 -4.61 30.06 10.89
C LYS A 59 -5.95 30.78 10.99
N LYS A 60 -6.98 30.27 10.33
CA LYS A 60 -8.33 30.85 10.31
C LYS A 60 -9.34 29.72 10.34
N ILE A 61 -9.77 29.39 11.53
CA ILE A 61 -10.87 28.46 11.78
C ILE A 61 -11.92 29.20 12.63
N ASP A 62 -13.18 28.92 12.41
CA ASP A 62 -14.25 29.56 13.18
C ASP A 62 -14.14 29.16 14.67
N ALA A 63 -14.63 30.03 15.55
CA ALA A 63 -14.79 29.66 16.94
C ALA A 63 -16.00 28.71 17.08
N GLY A 64 -15.91 27.76 18.00
CA GLY A 64 -16.98 26.78 18.20
C GLY A 64 -16.43 25.37 18.35
N GLU A 65 -17.33 24.41 18.22
CA GLU A 65 -17.01 22.98 18.35
C GLU A 65 -16.54 22.43 16.99
N HIS A 66 -15.39 21.73 17.02
CA HIS A 66 -14.81 21.08 15.85
C HIS A 66 -14.47 19.64 16.17
N ARG A 67 -14.80 18.73 15.26
CA ARG A 67 -14.44 17.32 15.33
C ARG A 67 -13.11 17.07 14.62
N LEU A 68 -12.10 16.69 15.39
CA LEU A 68 -10.78 16.33 14.88
C LEU A 68 -10.68 14.81 14.74
N ARG A 69 -10.02 14.34 13.66
CA ARG A 69 -9.70 12.94 13.45
C ARG A 69 -8.30 12.82 12.85
N ALA A 70 -7.50 11.91 13.40
CA ALA A 70 -6.17 11.58 12.92
C ALA A 70 -6.11 10.12 12.48
N GLU A 71 -5.56 9.85 11.30
CA GLU A 71 -5.41 8.52 10.71
C GLU A 71 -3.98 8.31 10.21
N LEU A 72 -3.41 7.15 10.51
CA LEU A 72 -2.12 6.72 9.98
C LEU A 72 -2.18 5.22 9.69
N LYS A 73 -1.66 4.80 8.54
CA LYS A 73 -1.64 3.38 8.17
C LYS A 73 -0.86 2.57 9.21
N GLY A 74 -1.43 1.46 9.68
CA GLY A 74 -0.85 0.62 10.72
C GLY A 74 -1.10 1.12 12.16
N PHE A 75 -1.94 2.14 12.33
CA PHE A 75 -2.32 2.68 13.64
C PHE A 75 -3.84 2.76 13.78
N THR A 76 -4.30 2.73 15.01
CA THR A 76 -5.73 2.93 15.33
C THR A 76 -6.08 4.39 15.09
N PRO A 77 -7.09 4.71 14.26
CA PRO A 77 -7.57 6.08 14.09
C PRO A 77 -8.04 6.66 15.42
N ALA A 78 -7.69 7.92 15.70
CA ALA A 78 -8.14 8.62 16.88
C ALA A 78 -9.01 9.82 16.50
N ALA A 79 -10.07 10.07 17.27
CA ALA A 79 -10.95 11.21 17.09
C ALA A 79 -11.29 11.86 18.42
N ARG A 80 -11.44 13.19 18.40
CA ARG A 80 -11.92 13.96 19.54
C ARG A 80 -12.63 15.22 19.07
N THR A 81 -13.44 15.77 19.94
CA THR A 81 -14.06 17.07 19.76
C THR A 81 -13.31 18.12 20.58
N VAL A 82 -13.06 19.26 19.97
CA VAL A 82 -12.43 20.43 20.62
C VAL A 82 -13.32 21.65 20.46
N THR A 83 -13.39 22.50 21.47
CA THR A 83 -14.10 23.76 21.40
C THR A 83 -13.09 24.90 21.39
N LEU A 84 -13.11 25.71 20.33
CA LEU A 84 -12.26 26.89 20.18
C LEU A 84 -13.00 28.14 20.61
N LYS A 85 -12.38 28.95 21.48
CA LYS A 85 -12.88 30.27 21.83
C LYS A 85 -12.52 31.27 20.72
N PRO A 86 -13.31 32.34 20.52
CA PRO A 86 -13.00 33.37 19.57
C PRO A 86 -11.60 33.95 19.76
N GLY A 87 -10.77 33.93 18.70
CA GLY A 87 -9.38 34.43 18.72
C GLY A 87 -8.37 33.56 19.47
N GLU A 88 -8.74 32.33 19.89
CA GLU A 88 -7.86 31.38 20.55
C GLU A 88 -6.89 30.75 19.55
N ASN A 89 -5.61 30.59 19.96
CA ASN A 89 -4.66 29.72 19.28
C ASN A 89 -4.44 28.46 20.12
N ARG A 90 -4.80 27.29 19.56
CA ARG A 90 -4.76 26.02 20.28
C ARG A 90 -3.89 25.01 19.58
N VAL A 91 -3.18 24.20 20.35
CA VAL A 91 -2.39 23.06 19.86
C VAL A 91 -3.05 21.78 20.38
N GLU A 92 -3.31 20.85 19.46
CA GLU A 92 -3.83 19.51 19.78
C GLU A 92 -2.84 18.45 19.35
N GLU A 93 -2.53 17.51 20.24
CA GLU A 93 -1.62 16.39 19.98
C GLU A 93 -2.41 15.07 19.95
N PHE A 94 -2.29 14.33 18.83
CA PHE A 94 -2.78 12.96 18.73
C PHE A 94 -1.63 11.98 18.95
N ARG A 95 -1.77 11.10 19.94
CA ARG A 95 -0.91 9.93 20.11
C ARG A 95 -1.66 8.72 19.59
N LEU A 96 -1.17 8.17 18.46
CA LEU A 96 -1.80 7.04 17.81
C LEU A 96 -1.16 5.75 18.31
N GLU A 97 -1.98 4.77 18.62
CA GLU A 97 -1.53 3.44 19.02
C GLU A 97 -1.30 2.58 17.78
N ARG A 98 -0.16 1.89 17.73
CA ARG A 98 0.13 0.94 16.65
C ARG A 98 -0.92 -0.18 16.68
N ASN A 99 -1.47 -0.48 15.50
CA ASN A 99 -2.44 -1.56 15.31
C ASN A 99 -2.12 -2.27 14.00
N ALA A 100 -0.95 -2.89 13.96
CA ALA A 100 -0.46 -3.63 12.81
C ALA A 100 0.43 -4.78 13.26
N GLY A 101 0.47 -5.84 12.45
CA GLY A 101 1.49 -6.87 12.46
C GLY A 101 2.37 -6.80 11.23
N THR A 102 3.35 -7.69 11.17
CA THR A 102 4.31 -7.79 10.07
C THR A 102 4.17 -9.15 9.40
N LEU A 103 4.01 -9.16 8.07
CA LEU A 103 4.19 -10.36 7.27
C LEU A 103 5.62 -10.41 6.75
N GLN A 104 6.33 -11.50 7.00
CA GLN A 104 7.62 -11.82 6.40
C GLN A 104 7.42 -12.87 5.31
N LEU A 105 7.33 -12.43 4.05
CA LEU A 105 7.08 -13.30 2.91
C LEU A 105 8.37 -13.66 2.20
N ILE A 106 8.56 -14.96 1.96
CA ILE A 106 9.65 -15.52 1.15
C ILE A 106 9.03 -16.39 0.06
N THR A 107 9.46 -16.19 -1.18
CA THR A 107 8.97 -16.99 -2.30
C THR A 107 10.10 -17.73 -3.01
N THR A 108 9.77 -18.85 -3.61
CA THR A 108 10.60 -19.56 -4.58
C THR A 108 9.75 -19.79 -5.83
N PRO A 109 10.13 -19.20 -6.97
CA PRO A 109 11.25 -18.31 -7.20
C PRO A 109 11.04 -16.91 -6.60
N ALA A 110 12.04 -16.06 -6.73
CA ALA A 110 11.93 -14.62 -6.48
C ALA A 110 11.23 -13.89 -7.65
N ALA A 111 11.17 -12.56 -7.63
CA ALA A 111 10.48 -11.73 -8.63
C ALA A 111 9.00 -12.12 -8.82
N VAL A 112 8.34 -12.45 -7.72
CA VAL A 112 6.90 -12.76 -7.67
C VAL A 112 6.15 -11.50 -7.30
N GLU A 113 5.18 -11.12 -8.10
CA GLU A 113 4.24 -10.04 -7.79
C GLU A 113 3.33 -10.47 -6.64
N VAL A 114 3.17 -9.57 -5.68
CA VAL A 114 2.42 -9.80 -4.45
C VAL A 114 1.28 -8.81 -4.36
N SER A 115 0.08 -9.31 -4.17
CA SER A 115 -1.06 -8.50 -3.74
C SER A 115 -1.68 -9.07 -2.47
N ILE A 116 -2.19 -8.19 -1.61
CA ILE A 116 -2.89 -8.54 -0.37
C ILE A 116 -4.23 -7.84 -0.38
N ASP A 117 -5.30 -8.61 -0.21
CA ASP A 117 -6.69 -8.12 -0.24
C ASP A 117 -7.00 -7.30 -1.49
N GLY A 118 -6.39 -7.69 -2.64
CA GLY A 118 -6.54 -6.99 -3.92
C GLY A 118 -5.68 -5.73 -4.08
N VAL A 119 -4.85 -5.38 -3.09
CA VAL A 119 -3.93 -4.23 -3.16
C VAL A 119 -2.52 -4.72 -3.50
N ALA A 120 -1.91 -4.15 -4.55
CA ALA A 120 -0.54 -4.47 -4.93
C ALA A 120 0.46 -4.00 -3.86
N MET A 121 1.31 -4.92 -3.41
CA MET A 121 2.34 -4.69 -2.38
C MET A 121 3.76 -4.66 -2.94
N GLY A 122 3.92 -4.83 -4.26
CA GLY A 122 5.20 -4.92 -4.93
C GLY A 122 5.58 -6.34 -5.30
N SER A 123 6.86 -6.63 -5.40
CA SER A 123 7.37 -7.97 -5.76
C SER A 123 8.48 -8.43 -4.81
N THR A 124 8.60 -9.75 -4.67
CA THR A 124 9.76 -10.34 -3.97
C THR A 124 11.02 -10.21 -4.83
N SER A 125 12.18 -10.08 -4.22
CA SER A 125 13.44 -9.86 -4.91
C SER A 125 14.59 -10.66 -4.29
N VAL A 126 15.71 -10.75 -4.99
CA VAL A 126 16.99 -11.22 -4.46
C VAL A 126 18.06 -10.15 -4.68
N LYS A 127 18.96 -9.99 -3.72
CA LYS A 127 20.09 -9.05 -3.84
C LYS A 127 21.15 -9.51 -4.84
N SER A 128 21.26 -10.81 -5.08
CA SER A 128 22.26 -11.44 -5.94
C SER A 128 21.69 -12.02 -7.23
N GLY A 129 20.94 -11.24 -7.99
CA GLY A 129 20.73 -11.38 -9.44
C GLY A 129 20.03 -12.61 -10.01
N ASP A 130 19.93 -13.76 -9.36
CA ASP A 130 19.21 -14.92 -9.87
C ASP A 130 17.79 -15.03 -9.32
N ASN A 131 16.83 -14.58 -10.13
CA ASN A 131 15.40 -14.58 -9.76
C ASN A 131 14.76 -15.98 -9.74
N ASP A 132 15.45 -17.05 -10.16
CA ASP A 132 14.92 -18.42 -10.11
C ASP A 132 15.20 -19.11 -8.76
N THR A 133 15.92 -18.43 -7.88
CA THR A 133 16.21 -18.88 -6.53
C THR A 133 15.17 -18.36 -5.53
N GLN A 134 15.36 -18.72 -4.26
CA GLN A 134 14.56 -18.20 -3.15
C GLN A 134 14.78 -16.69 -2.99
N SER A 135 13.71 -15.95 -2.76
CA SER A 135 13.78 -14.50 -2.51
C SER A 135 14.40 -14.16 -1.16
N ASP A 136 14.91 -12.94 -1.04
CA ASP A 136 15.07 -12.30 0.27
C ASP A 136 13.69 -12.09 0.92
N PRO A 137 13.63 -11.96 2.25
CA PRO A 137 12.38 -11.68 2.94
C PRO A 137 11.77 -10.32 2.52
N LEU A 138 10.54 -10.33 2.02
CA LEU A 138 9.71 -9.14 1.86
C LEU A 138 8.98 -8.88 3.17
N LEU A 139 9.25 -7.72 3.79
CA LEU A 139 8.63 -7.32 5.05
C LEU A 139 7.49 -6.34 4.78
N LEU A 140 6.28 -6.69 5.22
CA LEU A 140 5.07 -5.87 5.14
C LEU A 140 4.58 -5.62 6.57
N ASP A 141 4.96 -4.47 7.15
CA ASP A 141 4.87 -4.16 8.57
C ASP A 141 3.65 -3.32 8.98
N THR A 142 2.75 -3.05 8.05
CA THR A 142 1.56 -2.21 8.25
C THR A 142 0.26 -2.94 7.96
N LEU A 143 0.25 -4.28 8.08
CA LEU A 143 -0.96 -5.06 7.90
C LEU A 143 -1.82 -5.00 9.16
N ALA A 144 -3.12 -4.79 8.99
CA ALA A 144 -4.06 -4.84 10.11
C ALA A 144 -4.07 -6.24 10.74
N PRO A 145 -4.34 -6.39 12.03
CA PRO A 145 -4.58 -7.71 12.61
C PRO A 145 -5.82 -8.37 11.97
N GLY A 146 -5.74 -9.68 11.74
CA GLY A 146 -6.80 -10.49 11.14
C GLY A 146 -6.34 -11.33 9.96
N THR A 147 -7.30 -11.93 9.27
CA THR A 147 -7.05 -12.81 8.13
C THR A 147 -6.92 -12.00 6.85
N HIS A 148 -5.82 -12.19 6.12
CA HIS A 148 -5.54 -11.55 4.84
C HIS A 148 -5.44 -12.57 3.73
N ARG A 149 -5.94 -12.22 2.54
CA ARG A 149 -5.79 -13.01 1.32
C ARG A 149 -4.58 -12.51 0.54
N ILE A 150 -3.64 -13.42 0.31
CA ILE A 150 -2.43 -13.15 -0.47
C ILE A 150 -2.60 -13.78 -1.86
N GLU A 151 -2.30 -13.02 -2.89
CA GLU A 151 -2.26 -13.47 -4.27
C GLU A 151 -0.86 -13.25 -4.83
N LEU A 152 -0.31 -14.31 -5.42
CA LEU A 152 1.06 -14.36 -5.94
C LEU A 152 1.03 -14.71 -7.41
N SER A 153 1.71 -13.92 -8.24
CA SER A 153 1.83 -14.17 -9.66
C SER A 153 3.24 -13.94 -10.19
N ARG A 154 3.64 -14.81 -11.13
CA ARG A 154 4.88 -14.66 -11.90
C ARG A 154 4.70 -15.30 -13.27
N LYS A 155 5.20 -14.64 -14.33
CA LYS A 155 5.20 -15.21 -15.69
C LYS A 155 5.92 -16.57 -15.69
N GLY A 156 5.31 -17.58 -16.30
CA GLY A 156 5.83 -18.95 -16.36
C GLY A 156 5.50 -19.83 -15.14
N TYR A 157 4.72 -19.32 -14.20
CA TYR A 157 4.28 -20.06 -13.01
C TYR A 157 2.76 -20.03 -12.89
N PHE A 158 2.21 -20.98 -12.16
CA PHE A 158 0.80 -20.92 -11.77
C PHE A 158 0.63 -19.87 -10.68
N ALA A 159 -0.41 -19.06 -10.82
CA ALA A 159 -0.78 -18.14 -9.75
C ALA A 159 -1.11 -18.94 -8.48
N HIS A 160 -0.75 -18.40 -7.33
CA HIS A 160 -0.99 -19.01 -6.04
C HIS A 160 -1.77 -18.05 -5.14
N THR A 161 -2.76 -18.58 -4.44
CA THR A 161 -3.52 -17.84 -3.44
C THR A 161 -3.37 -18.53 -2.09
N ALA A 162 -3.10 -17.74 -1.06
CA ALA A 162 -3.00 -18.19 0.32
C ALA A 162 -3.75 -17.24 1.24
N THR A 163 -4.08 -17.72 2.43
CA THR A 163 -4.56 -16.89 3.54
C THR A 163 -3.56 -16.92 4.67
N VAL A 164 -3.40 -15.79 5.34
CA VAL A 164 -2.51 -15.66 6.50
C VAL A 164 -3.23 -14.89 7.59
N GLU A 165 -3.04 -15.33 8.83
CA GLU A 165 -3.51 -14.61 10.03
C GLU A 165 -2.39 -13.71 10.53
N ILE A 166 -2.68 -12.43 10.68
CA ILE A 166 -1.75 -11.43 11.19
C ILE A 166 -2.17 -11.03 12.60
N SER A 167 -1.24 -11.16 13.55
CA SER A 167 -1.42 -10.71 14.92
C SER A 167 -0.77 -9.33 15.11
N LYS A 168 -1.39 -8.51 15.99
CA LYS A 168 -0.85 -7.20 16.36
C LYS A 168 0.53 -7.36 16.98
N ASP A 169 1.47 -6.50 16.54
CA ASP A 169 2.85 -6.41 17.03
C ASP A 169 3.69 -7.69 16.87
N GLU A 170 3.22 -8.67 16.09
CA GLU A 170 3.91 -9.90 15.77
C GLU A 170 4.41 -9.94 14.33
N THR A 171 5.45 -10.77 14.10
CA THR A 171 5.94 -11.09 12.75
C THR A 171 5.50 -12.49 12.38
N THR A 172 4.69 -12.61 11.32
CA THR A 172 4.22 -13.88 10.78
C THR A 172 5.10 -14.29 9.60
N PRO A 173 5.90 -15.35 9.71
CA PRO A 173 6.69 -15.85 8.59
C PRO A 173 5.82 -16.68 7.64
N LEU A 174 5.98 -16.46 6.33
CA LEU A 174 5.31 -17.23 5.29
C LEU A 174 6.28 -17.56 4.16
N LYS A 175 6.41 -18.85 3.84
CA LYS A 175 7.23 -19.33 2.72
C LYS A 175 6.33 -20.00 1.70
N ILE A 176 6.44 -19.59 0.44
CA ILE A 176 5.62 -20.12 -0.65
C ILE A 176 6.51 -20.51 -1.84
N ASN A 177 6.32 -21.73 -2.30
CA ASN A 177 6.95 -22.24 -3.51
C ASN A 177 5.90 -22.25 -4.65
N LEU A 178 6.13 -21.44 -5.69
CA LEU A 178 5.25 -21.41 -6.85
C LEU A 178 5.57 -22.60 -7.77
N ARG A 179 4.52 -23.21 -8.28
CA ARG A 179 4.67 -24.31 -9.23
C ARG A 179 4.91 -23.73 -10.63
N ARG A 180 6.02 -24.12 -11.27
CA ARG A 180 6.36 -23.75 -12.64
C ARG A 180 5.31 -24.30 -13.61
N ARG A 181 4.86 -23.45 -14.53
CA ARG A 181 4.02 -23.87 -15.66
C ARG A 181 4.93 -24.43 -16.75
N PHE A 182 4.70 -25.69 -17.11
CA PHE A 182 5.40 -26.29 -18.22
C PHE A 182 4.66 -25.98 -19.51
N THR A 183 5.28 -25.17 -20.39
CA THR A 183 4.72 -24.80 -21.69
C THR A 183 5.75 -25.14 -22.73
N PRO A 184 5.58 -26.26 -23.48
CA PRO A 184 6.48 -26.62 -24.56
C PRO A 184 6.53 -25.51 -25.61
N ASN A 185 7.73 -25.10 -26.00
CA ASN A 185 8.01 -24.09 -27.02
C ASN A 185 8.81 -24.61 -28.20
N TYR A 186 9.16 -25.90 -28.18
CA TYR A 186 9.99 -26.52 -29.20
C TYR A 186 9.57 -27.95 -29.49
N GLU A 187 9.69 -28.35 -30.76
CA GLU A 187 9.41 -29.70 -31.23
C GLU A 187 10.63 -30.25 -31.94
N VAL A 188 10.96 -31.50 -31.62
CA VAL A 188 11.99 -32.30 -32.30
C VAL A 188 11.34 -33.57 -32.81
N VAL A 189 11.51 -33.83 -34.10
CA VAL A 189 11.10 -35.08 -34.76
C VAL A 189 12.35 -35.92 -34.96
N THR A 190 12.34 -37.14 -34.46
CA THR A 190 13.41 -38.12 -34.63
C THR A 190 12.88 -39.34 -35.38
N VAL A 191 13.76 -40.26 -35.74
CA VAL A 191 13.39 -41.55 -36.33
C VAL A 191 12.48 -42.39 -35.39
N ASN A 192 12.54 -42.10 -34.09
CA ASN A 192 11.77 -42.81 -33.05
C ASN A 192 10.47 -42.07 -32.63
N GLY A 193 10.14 -40.97 -33.32
CA GLY A 193 8.92 -40.20 -33.09
C GLY A 193 9.16 -38.74 -32.69
N THR A 194 8.06 -38.03 -32.43
CA THR A 194 8.06 -36.60 -32.12
C THR A 194 8.09 -36.39 -30.60
N ARG A 195 8.88 -35.41 -30.17
CA ARG A 195 8.92 -34.91 -28.80
C ARG A 195 8.77 -33.41 -28.78
N THR A 196 7.96 -32.95 -27.84
CA THR A 196 7.81 -31.51 -27.57
C THR A 196 8.34 -31.22 -26.17
N GLY A 197 8.88 -30.03 -25.99
CA GLY A 197 9.45 -29.61 -24.71
C GLY A 197 9.81 -28.13 -24.70
N VAL A 198 10.43 -27.68 -23.61
CA VAL A 198 11.03 -26.36 -23.52
C VAL A 198 12.48 -26.47 -24.00
N LEU A 199 12.85 -25.66 -24.99
CA LEU A 199 14.24 -25.62 -25.48
C LEU A 199 15.15 -25.08 -24.37
N VAL A 200 16.10 -25.91 -23.93
CA VAL A 200 17.11 -25.56 -22.93
C VAL A 200 18.39 -25.08 -23.61
N LEU A 201 18.88 -25.83 -24.58
CA LEU A 201 20.12 -25.54 -25.30
C LEU A 201 20.08 -26.15 -26.70
N LYS A 202 20.68 -25.45 -27.64
CA LYS A 202 21.02 -25.95 -28.96
C LYS A 202 22.53 -25.82 -29.13
N GLU A 203 23.21 -26.92 -29.25
CA GLU A 203 24.67 -26.97 -29.33
C GLU A 203 25.17 -26.72 -30.76
N ALA A 204 26.42 -26.29 -30.88
CA ALA A 204 27.04 -26.02 -32.19
C ALA A 204 27.15 -27.26 -33.07
N ASN A 205 27.24 -28.45 -32.51
CA ASN A 205 27.24 -29.76 -33.21
C ASN A 205 25.84 -30.13 -33.74
N GLY A 206 24.78 -29.37 -33.39
CA GLY A 206 23.40 -29.59 -33.78
C GLY A 206 22.57 -30.39 -32.77
N ASP A 207 23.15 -30.85 -31.67
CA ASP A 207 22.41 -31.50 -30.58
C ASP A 207 21.41 -30.54 -29.96
N VAL A 208 20.24 -31.07 -29.55
CA VAL A 208 19.18 -30.28 -28.95
C VAL A 208 18.84 -30.85 -27.59
N LYS A 209 18.94 -30.02 -26.56
CA LYS A 209 18.51 -30.35 -25.20
C LYS A 209 17.12 -29.76 -24.93
N LEU A 210 16.13 -30.60 -24.71
CA LEU A 210 14.79 -30.20 -24.31
C LEU A 210 14.48 -30.62 -22.88
N GLU A 211 13.77 -29.75 -22.15
CA GLU A 211 13.01 -30.17 -20.98
C GLU A 211 11.70 -30.76 -21.48
N VAL A 212 11.55 -32.08 -21.39
CA VAL A 212 10.38 -32.80 -21.93
C VAL A 212 9.25 -32.94 -20.91
N GLN A 213 9.57 -32.79 -19.63
CA GLN A 213 8.65 -32.66 -18.49
C GLN A 213 9.29 -31.72 -17.46
N PRO A 214 8.54 -31.12 -16.55
CA PRO A 214 9.10 -30.25 -15.53
C PRO A 214 10.29 -30.90 -14.79
N GLY A 215 11.48 -30.32 -14.95
CA GLY A 215 12.72 -30.80 -14.34
C GLY A 215 13.39 -31.99 -15.05
N ILE A 216 12.77 -32.58 -16.08
CA ILE A 216 13.34 -33.71 -16.82
C ILE A 216 13.82 -33.24 -18.18
N THR A 217 15.13 -33.32 -18.40
CA THR A 217 15.75 -32.94 -19.68
C THR A 217 16.23 -34.17 -20.46
N THR A 218 16.07 -34.10 -21.80
CA THR A 218 16.55 -35.10 -22.74
C THR A 218 17.39 -34.42 -23.81
N ILE A 219 18.50 -35.01 -24.18
CA ILE A 219 19.35 -34.60 -25.27
C ILE A 219 19.03 -35.45 -26.50
N PHE A 220 18.79 -34.79 -27.62
CA PHE A 220 18.58 -35.38 -28.94
C PHE A 220 19.82 -35.09 -29.77
N ALA A 221 20.51 -36.18 -30.16
CA ALA A 221 21.70 -36.07 -31.01
C ALA A 221 21.36 -35.55 -32.41
N ALA A 222 22.16 -34.71 -32.96
CA ALA A 222 21.96 -34.14 -34.30
C ALA A 222 21.68 -35.18 -35.39
N GLY A 223 22.38 -36.36 -35.28
CA GLY A 223 22.20 -37.45 -36.24
C GLY A 223 20.84 -38.17 -36.17
N ASP A 224 20.14 -38.06 -35.08
CA ASP A 224 18.80 -38.63 -34.89
C ASP A 224 17.66 -37.68 -35.24
N ILE A 225 17.97 -36.39 -35.40
CA ILE A 225 16.95 -35.35 -35.66
C ILE A 225 16.61 -35.32 -37.16
N VAL A 226 15.36 -35.62 -37.47
CA VAL A 226 14.79 -35.49 -38.80
C VAL A 226 14.34 -34.06 -39.08
N SER A 227 13.68 -33.44 -38.12
CA SER A 227 13.29 -32.03 -38.21
C SER A 227 13.10 -31.41 -36.82
N GLN A 228 13.12 -30.10 -36.75
CA GLN A 228 12.92 -29.36 -35.51
C GLN A 228 12.28 -28.00 -35.82
N ARG A 229 11.43 -27.53 -34.88
CA ARG A 229 10.79 -26.22 -35.01
C ARG A 229 10.42 -25.59 -33.68
N THR A 230 10.39 -24.28 -33.66
CA THR A 230 9.80 -23.52 -32.56
C THR A 230 8.27 -23.60 -32.63
N LEU A 231 7.64 -23.85 -31.51
CA LEU A 231 6.19 -23.84 -31.37
C LEU A 231 5.72 -22.42 -31.00
N PRO A 232 4.54 -21.99 -31.48
CA PRO A 232 3.97 -20.70 -31.10
C PRO A 232 3.64 -20.70 -29.60
N GLU A 233 3.75 -19.50 -28.96
CA GLU A 233 3.25 -19.35 -27.60
C GLU A 233 1.74 -19.68 -27.57
N PRO A 234 1.27 -20.48 -26.60
CA PRO A 234 -0.17 -20.70 -26.44
C PRO A 234 -0.85 -19.36 -26.09
N LYS A 235 -1.93 -19.10 -26.77
CA LYS A 235 -2.78 -17.90 -26.54
C LYS A 235 -3.42 -17.92 -25.15
#